data_57daa955a6ad821f5d06f98b4efb4531
#
_entry.id   57daa955a6ad821f5d06f98b4efb4531
#
_cell.length_a   1.000
_cell.length_b   1.000
_cell.length_c   1.000
_cell.angle_alpha   90.00
_cell.angle_beta   90.00
_cell.angle_gamma   90.00
#
_symmetry.space_group_name_H-M   'P 1'
#
loop_
_entity.id
_entity.type
_entity.pdbx_description
1 polymer ?
#
loop_
_entity_poly.entity_id
_entity_poly.type
_entity_poly.pdbx_seq_one_letter_code
_entity_poly.pdbx_strand_id
1 'polypeptide(L)'
;MPDLPVIAGLLLAAGAGRRYGRPKALVELAGEPLVRRGIRLLRDGGCAPVHVVLGAGADEVPELPGAVPVRHDRWPEGLGSSLRRGLASLPVDAPAAVVILVDQPLISPVAVGRVRRAHAAGAAVAVATYAGRPGHPVLLGRATWPLLDGYAVGDRGARDLLRARPDLVVEVPCDDAGSPVDVDTPADLPGA
;
A
#
# COMPACT_ATOMS: atom_id res chain seq x y z
N MET A 1 7.00 25.59 7.68
CA MET A 1 6.15 24.67 6.88
C MET A 1 5.06 24.20 7.81
N PRO A 2 3.78 24.29 7.46
CA PRO A 2 2.76 23.67 8.29
C PRO A 2 3.04 22.17 8.40
N ASP A 3 2.96 21.64 9.61
CA ASP A 3 3.11 20.19 9.83
C ASP A 3 2.01 19.46 9.04
N LEU A 4 2.43 18.53 8.17
CA LEU A 4 1.47 17.68 7.47
C LEU A 4 0.73 16.82 8.50
N PRO A 5 -0.58 16.59 8.33
CA PRO A 5 -1.33 15.72 9.23
C PRO A 5 -0.68 14.33 9.29
N VAL A 6 -0.74 13.71 10.46
CA VAL A 6 -0.24 12.34 10.64
C VAL A 6 -1.17 11.41 9.86
N ILE A 7 -0.64 10.77 8.84
CA ILE A 7 -1.36 9.86 7.94
C ILE A 7 -0.89 8.43 8.21
N ALA A 8 -1.83 7.51 8.36
CA ALA A 8 -1.49 6.11 8.54
C ALA A 8 -0.89 5.49 7.26
N GLY A 9 0.05 4.56 7.42
CA GLY A 9 0.55 3.72 6.36
C GLY A 9 -0.14 2.35 6.38
N LEU A 10 -0.49 1.82 5.23
CA LEU A 10 -1.07 0.49 5.09
C LEU A 10 -0.31 -0.30 4.03
N LEU A 11 0.42 -1.33 4.48
CA LEU A 11 1.11 -2.28 3.62
C LEU A 11 0.24 -3.52 3.43
N LEU A 12 -0.13 -3.84 2.18
CA LEU A 12 -0.83 -5.07 1.85
C LEU A 12 0.17 -6.16 1.49
N ALA A 13 0.29 -7.18 2.34
CA ALA A 13 1.29 -8.24 2.25
C ALA A 13 0.68 -9.64 2.49
N ALA A 14 -0.62 -9.81 2.18
CA ALA A 14 -1.37 -11.03 2.50
C ALA A 14 -1.30 -12.12 1.41
N GLY A 15 -0.79 -11.80 0.22
CA GLY A 15 -0.81 -12.70 -0.94
C GLY A 15 0.14 -13.89 -0.84
N ALA A 16 -0.29 -15.04 -1.38
CA ALA A 16 0.48 -16.28 -1.34
C ALA A 16 1.71 -16.31 -2.26
N GLY A 17 1.85 -15.35 -3.18
CA GLY A 17 2.98 -15.30 -4.10
C GLY A 17 3.11 -16.55 -5.00
N ARG A 18 1.99 -17.08 -5.52
CA ARG A 18 1.93 -18.37 -6.24
C ARG A 18 2.91 -18.45 -7.41
N ARG A 19 3.09 -17.36 -8.16
CA ARG A 19 4.05 -17.30 -9.29
C ARG A 19 5.50 -17.22 -8.82
N TYR A 20 5.72 -16.60 -7.67
CA TYR A 20 7.04 -16.52 -7.05
C TYR A 20 7.45 -17.82 -6.33
N GLY A 21 6.46 -18.64 -5.94
CA GLY A 21 6.66 -19.90 -5.22
C GLY A 21 6.66 -19.77 -3.69
N ARG A 22 6.51 -18.55 -3.15
CA ARG A 22 6.39 -18.28 -1.70
C ARG A 22 5.70 -16.94 -1.43
N PRO A 23 5.15 -16.72 -0.22
CA PRO A 23 4.57 -15.44 0.15
C PRO A 23 5.55 -14.29 -0.06
N LYS A 24 5.12 -13.24 -0.78
CA LYS A 24 5.99 -12.10 -1.13
C LYS A 24 6.49 -11.32 0.10
N ALA A 25 5.75 -11.37 1.21
CA ALA A 25 6.20 -10.81 2.49
C ALA A 25 7.57 -11.35 2.93
N LEU A 26 7.87 -12.62 2.60
CA LEU A 26 9.07 -13.36 2.98
C LEU A 26 10.18 -13.33 1.92
N VAL A 27 9.91 -12.74 0.76
CA VAL A 27 10.92 -12.58 -0.30
C VAL A 27 11.91 -11.51 0.12
N GLU A 28 13.19 -11.74 -0.16
CA GLU A 28 14.27 -10.79 0.14
C GLU A 28 14.77 -10.08 -1.12
N LEU A 29 15.05 -8.81 -0.98
CA LEU A 29 15.78 -7.99 -1.95
C LEU A 29 17.00 -7.39 -1.26
N ALA A 30 18.19 -7.77 -1.72
CA ALA A 30 19.47 -7.37 -1.12
C ALA A 30 19.56 -7.71 0.40
N GLY A 31 19.05 -8.89 0.80
CA GLY A 31 19.10 -9.36 2.19
C GLY A 31 18.04 -8.75 3.12
N GLU A 32 17.14 -7.91 2.61
CA GLU A 32 16.05 -7.32 3.38
C GLU A 32 14.70 -7.89 2.92
N PRO A 33 13.87 -8.51 3.80
CA PRO A 33 12.54 -8.96 3.47
C PRO A 33 11.67 -7.82 2.91
N LEU A 34 10.90 -8.10 1.83
CA LEU A 34 10.05 -7.09 1.18
C LEU A 34 9.07 -6.43 2.14
N VAL A 35 8.56 -7.19 3.12
CA VAL A 35 7.67 -6.64 4.15
C VAL A 35 8.35 -5.56 4.99
N ARG A 36 9.60 -5.76 5.40
CA ARG A 36 10.38 -4.74 6.15
C ARG A 36 10.69 -3.52 5.29
N ARG A 37 11.03 -3.76 4.04
CA ARG A 37 11.28 -2.70 3.06
C ARG A 37 10.04 -1.82 2.84
N GLY A 38 8.85 -2.42 2.71
CA GLY A 38 7.57 -1.68 2.61
C GLY A 38 7.25 -0.86 3.87
N ILE A 39 7.51 -1.41 5.07
CA ILE A 39 7.35 -0.66 6.33
C ILE A 39 8.26 0.55 6.35
N ARG A 40 9.54 0.36 6.03
CA ARG A 40 10.53 1.45 5.98
C ARG A 40 10.12 2.51 4.97
N LEU A 41 9.72 2.11 3.76
CA LEU A 41 9.21 3.01 2.71
C LEU A 41 8.08 3.92 3.23
N LEU A 42 7.07 3.38 3.90
CA LEU A 42 5.96 4.15 4.46
C LEU A 42 6.42 5.10 5.57
N ARG A 43 7.29 4.64 6.48
CA ARG A 43 7.82 5.46 7.58
C ARG A 43 8.67 6.60 7.06
N ASP A 44 9.60 6.33 6.14
CA ASP A 44 10.48 7.33 5.53
C ASP A 44 9.67 8.35 4.70
N GLY A 45 8.54 7.92 4.13
CA GLY A 45 7.54 8.79 3.51
C GLY A 45 6.69 9.59 4.50
N GLY A 46 6.89 9.39 5.81
CA GLY A 46 6.26 10.14 6.91
C GLY A 46 4.91 9.60 7.34
N CYS A 47 4.60 8.33 7.10
CA CYS A 47 3.39 7.67 7.61
C CYS A 47 3.60 7.13 9.04
N ALA A 48 2.60 7.32 9.90
CA ALA A 48 2.49 6.74 11.24
C ALA A 48 1.01 6.70 11.68
N PRO A 49 0.55 5.62 12.37
CA PRO A 49 1.23 4.33 12.46
C PRO A 49 1.31 3.61 11.11
N VAL A 50 2.13 2.55 11.03
CA VAL A 50 2.15 1.66 9.86
C VAL A 50 1.50 0.34 10.24
N HIS A 51 0.45 -0.04 9.51
CA HIS A 51 -0.21 -1.34 9.64
C HIS A 51 0.16 -2.25 8.46
N VAL A 52 0.33 -3.54 8.73
CA VAL A 52 0.75 -4.53 7.74
C VAL A 52 -0.26 -5.67 7.72
N VAL A 53 -0.99 -5.82 6.63
CA VAL A 53 -1.95 -6.92 6.46
C VAL A 53 -1.20 -8.17 6.03
N LEU A 54 -1.25 -9.21 6.87
CA LEU A 54 -0.59 -10.49 6.67
C LEU A 54 -1.64 -11.59 6.46
N GLY A 55 -1.39 -12.50 5.53
CA GLY A 55 -2.28 -13.63 5.22
C GLY A 55 -1.48 -14.91 5.05
N ALA A 56 -1.21 -15.32 3.80
CA ALA A 56 -0.40 -16.50 3.53
C ALA A 56 0.98 -16.39 4.19
N GLY A 57 1.40 -17.43 4.92
CA GLY A 57 2.70 -17.46 5.60
C GLY A 57 2.83 -16.45 6.75
N ALA A 58 1.73 -15.92 7.31
CA ALA A 58 1.77 -14.91 8.37
C ALA A 58 2.58 -15.36 9.61
N ASP A 59 2.57 -16.66 9.93
CA ASP A 59 3.29 -17.21 11.06
C ASP A 59 4.82 -17.32 10.82
N GLU A 60 5.25 -17.23 9.56
CA GLU A 60 6.66 -17.25 9.17
C GLU A 60 7.26 -15.83 9.07
N VAL A 61 6.41 -14.79 9.11
CA VAL A 61 6.87 -13.41 9.01
C VAL A 61 7.60 -13.04 10.29
N PRO A 62 8.85 -12.55 10.21
CA PRO A 62 9.59 -12.14 11.40
C PRO A 62 8.93 -10.95 12.09
N GLU A 63 9.34 -10.66 13.32
CA GLU A 63 8.90 -9.46 14.01
C GLU A 63 9.07 -8.20 13.15
N LEU A 64 8.08 -7.33 13.20
CA LEU A 64 7.99 -6.11 12.41
C LEU A 64 8.11 -4.86 13.31
N PRO A 65 9.31 -4.52 13.79
CA PRO A 65 9.49 -3.39 14.70
C PRO A 65 8.95 -2.09 14.13
N GLY A 66 8.11 -1.41 14.92
CA GLY A 66 7.52 -0.12 14.53
C GLY A 66 6.37 -0.24 13.53
N ALA A 67 5.80 -1.43 13.36
CA ALA A 67 4.58 -1.64 12.61
C ALA A 67 3.59 -2.51 13.41
N VAL A 68 2.31 -2.40 13.06
CA VAL A 68 1.22 -3.17 13.66
C VAL A 68 0.84 -4.30 12.69
N PRO A 69 1.13 -5.57 13.02
CA PRO A 69 0.71 -6.70 12.19
C PRO A 69 -0.82 -6.88 12.29
N VAL A 70 -1.46 -7.07 11.16
CA VAL A 70 -2.92 -7.28 11.05
C VAL A 70 -3.16 -8.60 10.36
N ARG A 71 -3.50 -9.63 11.12
CA ARG A 71 -3.80 -10.95 10.57
C ARG A 71 -5.12 -10.91 9.79
N HIS A 72 -5.12 -11.54 8.63
CA HIS A 72 -6.26 -11.64 7.73
C HIS A 72 -6.42 -13.05 7.19
N ASP A 73 -7.21 -13.88 7.87
CA ASP A 73 -7.40 -15.29 7.50
C ASP A 73 -8.25 -15.45 6.22
N ARG A 74 -9.05 -14.43 5.87
CA ARG A 74 -9.85 -14.40 4.63
C ARG A 74 -9.09 -13.82 3.43
N TRP A 75 -7.76 -13.80 3.47
CA TRP A 75 -6.94 -13.30 2.36
C TRP A 75 -7.22 -13.98 0.99
N PRO A 76 -7.68 -15.27 0.91
CA PRO A 76 -8.00 -15.87 -0.39
C PRO A 76 -9.17 -15.18 -1.11
N GLU A 77 -9.95 -14.34 -0.43
CA GLU A 77 -11.01 -13.53 -1.07
C GLU A 77 -10.45 -12.38 -1.93
N GLY A 78 -9.14 -12.21 -1.93
CA GLY A 78 -8.44 -11.28 -2.80
C GLY A 78 -8.03 -9.95 -2.14
N LEU A 79 -7.42 -9.09 -2.96
CA LEU A 79 -6.82 -7.82 -2.54
C LEU A 79 -7.84 -6.87 -1.90
N GLY A 80 -9.08 -6.87 -2.38
CA GLY A 80 -10.15 -6.03 -1.85
C GLY A 80 -10.47 -6.34 -0.39
N SER A 81 -10.52 -7.64 -0.03
CA SER A 81 -10.76 -8.05 1.36
C SER A 81 -9.60 -7.64 2.28
N SER A 82 -8.37 -7.77 1.79
CA SER A 82 -7.16 -7.35 2.51
C SER A 82 -7.14 -5.83 2.73
N LEU A 83 -7.52 -5.06 1.73
CA LEU A 83 -7.64 -3.59 1.84
C LEU A 83 -8.66 -3.20 2.91
N ARG A 84 -9.89 -3.74 2.86
CA ARG A 84 -10.93 -3.45 3.87
C ARG A 84 -10.47 -3.85 5.28
N ARG A 85 -9.88 -5.05 5.43
CA ARG A 85 -9.33 -5.51 6.72
C ARG A 85 -8.27 -4.56 7.27
N GLY A 86 -7.38 -4.09 6.40
CA GLY A 86 -6.32 -3.15 6.76
C GLY A 86 -6.90 -1.80 7.19
N LEU A 87 -7.79 -1.21 6.40
CA LEU A 87 -8.42 0.07 6.74
C LEU A 87 -9.21 0.01 8.07
N ALA A 88 -9.93 -1.10 8.30
CA ALA A 88 -10.67 -1.32 9.55
C ALA A 88 -9.77 -1.46 10.78
N SER A 89 -8.49 -1.77 10.61
CA SER A 89 -7.53 -1.88 11.71
C SER A 89 -6.89 -0.56 12.12
N LEU A 90 -7.00 0.48 11.28
CA LEU A 90 -6.39 1.78 11.52
C LEU A 90 -7.10 2.55 12.65
N PRO A 91 -6.40 3.47 13.34
CA PRO A 91 -7.00 4.31 14.37
C PRO A 91 -8.27 5.00 13.87
N VAL A 92 -9.25 5.12 14.77
CA VAL A 92 -10.57 5.71 14.45
C VAL A 92 -10.46 7.17 14.02
N ASP A 93 -9.45 7.87 14.45
CA ASP A 93 -9.14 9.27 14.16
C ASP A 93 -8.16 9.45 13.00
N ALA A 94 -7.67 8.38 12.39
CA ALA A 94 -6.79 8.47 11.22
C ALA A 94 -7.50 9.18 10.06
N PRO A 95 -7.03 10.36 9.61
CA PRO A 95 -7.73 11.15 8.58
C PRO A 95 -7.64 10.53 7.19
N ALA A 96 -6.60 9.73 6.94
CA ALA A 96 -6.37 9.04 5.69
C ALA A 96 -5.38 7.87 5.87
N ALA A 97 -5.27 7.03 4.83
CA ALA A 97 -4.28 5.97 4.73
C ALA A 97 -3.53 6.03 3.41
N VAL A 98 -2.20 5.90 3.45
CA VAL A 98 -1.38 5.63 2.27
C VAL A 98 -1.24 4.13 2.12
N VAL A 99 -1.72 3.59 1.02
CA VAL A 99 -1.72 2.16 0.69
C VAL A 99 -0.59 1.86 -0.29
N ILE A 100 0.20 0.83 0.00
CA ILE A 100 1.19 0.24 -0.91
C ILE A 100 1.07 -1.28 -0.93
N LEU A 101 1.64 -1.90 -1.96
CA LEU A 101 1.74 -3.36 -2.08
C LEU A 101 3.15 -3.83 -1.77
N VAL A 102 3.27 -4.99 -1.13
CA VAL A 102 4.57 -5.57 -0.74
C VAL A 102 5.45 -5.93 -1.93
N ASP A 103 4.84 -6.19 -3.08
CA ASP A 103 5.53 -6.59 -4.32
C ASP A 103 6.02 -5.44 -5.20
N GLN A 104 5.91 -4.20 -4.72
CA GLN A 104 6.42 -3.01 -5.40
C GLN A 104 7.60 -2.38 -4.64
N PRO A 105 8.74 -3.09 -4.48
CA PRO A 105 9.83 -2.67 -3.61
C PRO A 105 10.65 -1.48 -4.12
N LEU A 106 10.43 -1.05 -5.36
CA LEU A 106 11.20 0.01 -6.02
C LEU A 106 10.54 1.39 -5.95
N ILE A 107 9.39 1.51 -5.31
CA ILE A 107 8.77 2.81 -5.02
C ILE A 107 9.64 3.59 -4.03
N SER A 108 9.74 4.90 -4.23
CA SER A 108 10.51 5.78 -3.35
C SER A 108 9.63 6.41 -2.26
N PRO A 109 10.18 6.72 -1.06
CA PRO A 109 9.50 7.54 -0.05
C PRO A 109 9.02 8.91 -0.57
N VAL A 110 9.65 9.43 -1.62
CA VAL A 110 9.24 10.67 -2.27
C VAL A 110 7.82 10.58 -2.83
N ALA A 111 7.44 9.44 -3.44
CA ALA A 111 6.08 9.21 -3.94
C ALA A 111 5.05 9.24 -2.81
N VAL A 112 5.36 8.60 -1.67
CA VAL A 112 4.53 8.65 -0.45
C VAL A 112 4.35 10.10 0.03
N GLY A 113 5.43 10.86 0.10
CA GLY A 113 5.39 12.27 0.48
C GLY A 113 4.54 13.12 -0.48
N ARG A 114 4.55 12.83 -1.78
CA ARG A 114 3.75 13.55 -2.78
C ARG A 114 2.25 13.32 -2.61
N VAL A 115 1.80 12.07 -2.47
CA VAL A 115 0.36 11.79 -2.26
C VAL A 115 -0.13 12.36 -0.92
N ARG A 116 0.70 12.37 0.12
CA ARG A 116 0.38 13.03 1.40
C ARG A 116 0.19 14.55 1.24
N ARG A 117 1.06 15.20 0.47
CA ARG A 117 0.91 16.65 0.18
C ARG A 117 -0.35 16.94 -0.63
N ALA A 118 -0.72 16.11 -1.60
CA ALA A 118 -1.97 16.26 -2.34
C ALA A 118 -3.19 16.18 -1.41
N HIS A 119 -3.18 15.26 -0.44
CA HIS A 119 -4.23 15.17 0.57
C HIS A 119 -4.28 16.41 1.47
N ALA A 120 -3.13 16.91 1.92
CA ALA A 120 -3.07 18.15 2.71
C ALA A 120 -3.57 19.39 1.92
N ALA A 121 -3.51 19.33 0.59
CA ALA A 121 -4.10 20.32 -0.31
C ALA A 121 -5.59 20.08 -0.62
N GLY A 122 -6.23 19.07 0.01
CA GLY A 122 -7.67 18.81 -0.10
C GLY A 122 -8.07 17.60 -0.93
N ALA A 123 -7.13 16.84 -1.51
CA ALA A 123 -7.49 15.63 -2.28
C ALA A 123 -8.17 14.58 -1.38
N ALA A 124 -9.36 14.12 -1.76
CA ALA A 124 -10.03 13.00 -1.10
C ALA A 124 -9.32 11.67 -1.37
N VAL A 125 -8.84 11.48 -2.60
CA VAL A 125 -8.01 10.36 -3.05
C VAL A 125 -6.85 10.92 -3.84
N ALA A 126 -5.63 10.46 -3.58
CA ALA A 126 -4.45 10.80 -4.36
C ALA A 126 -3.78 9.53 -4.89
N VAL A 127 -3.53 9.46 -6.18
CA VAL A 127 -2.97 8.28 -6.86
C VAL A 127 -1.66 8.67 -7.53
N ALA A 128 -0.59 7.99 -7.19
CA ALA A 128 0.68 8.16 -7.90
C ALA A 128 0.53 7.71 -9.35
N THR A 129 1.09 8.48 -10.29
CA THR A 129 1.15 8.09 -11.70
C THR A 129 2.59 8.01 -12.19
N TYR A 130 2.83 7.06 -13.08
CA TYR A 130 4.12 6.79 -13.71
C TYR A 130 3.90 6.67 -15.22
N ALA A 131 4.50 7.55 -16.01
CA ALA A 131 4.24 7.70 -17.44
C ALA A 131 2.71 7.83 -17.74
N GLY A 132 2.02 8.59 -16.88
CA GLY A 132 0.58 8.81 -16.99
C GLY A 132 -0.30 7.61 -16.62
N ARG A 133 0.27 6.55 -16.05
CA ARG A 133 -0.48 5.35 -15.62
C ARG A 133 -0.62 5.32 -14.11
N PRO A 134 -1.85 5.13 -13.57
CA PRO A 134 -2.06 4.99 -12.13
C PRO A 134 -1.28 3.80 -11.52
N GLY A 135 -0.66 4.05 -10.35
CA GLY A 135 0.09 3.07 -9.60
C GLY A 135 -0.01 3.32 -8.09
N HIS A 136 0.88 2.71 -7.33
CA HIS A 136 1.03 3.00 -5.91
C HIS A 136 2.18 3.98 -5.67
N PRO A 137 2.15 4.72 -4.55
CA PRO A 137 1.16 4.68 -3.49
C PRO A 137 -0.20 5.29 -3.89
N VAL A 138 -1.25 4.78 -3.24
CA VAL A 138 -2.60 5.35 -3.28
C VAL A 138 -2.95 5.88 -1.90
N LEU A 139 -3.29 7.15 -1.78
CA LEU A 139 -3.85 7.70 -0.55
C LEU A 139 -5.38 7.71 -0.63
N LEU A 140 -5.99 7.19 0.42
CA LEU A 140 -7.45 7.14 0.61
C LEU A 140 -7.83 7.98 1.82
N GLY A 141 -8.51 9.09 1.63
CA GLY A 141 -9.08 9.90 2.70
C GLY A 141 -10.18 9.13 3.44
N ARG A 142 -10.31 9.33 4.75
CA ARG A 142 -11.24 8.59 5.62
C ARG A 142 -12.67 8.56 5.08
N ALA A 143 -13.16 9.69 4.57
CA ALA A 143 -14.52 9.80 4.04
C ALA A 143 -14.80 8.88 2.83
N THR A 144 -13.76 8.37 2.16
CA THR A 144 -13.89 7.47 1.01
C THR A 144 -13.93 5.99 1.39
N TRP A 145 -13.55 5.62 2.62
CA TRP A 145 -13.47 4.21 3.03
C TRP A 145 -14.81 3.46 2.97
N PRO A 146 -15.95 4.05 3.40
CA PRO A 146 -17.24 3.37 3.26
C PRO A 146 -17.62 3.04 1.80
N LEU A 147 -17.11 3.83 0.84
CA LEU A 147 -17.39 3.56 -0.58
C LEU A 147 -16.74 2.26 -1.05
N LEU A 148 -15.64 1.83 -0.42
CA LEU A 148 -14.93 0.61 -0.80
C LEU A 148 -15.74 -0.67 -0.58
N ASP A 149 -16.76 -0.65 0.30
CA ASP A 149 -17.62 -1.83 0.54
C ASP A 149 -18.31 -2.31 -0.74
N GLY A 150 -18.64 -1.40 -1.65
CA GLY A 150 -19.25 -1.71 -2.95
C GLY A 150 -18.25 -1.99 -4.08
N TYR A 151 -16.98 -1.62 -3.93
CA TYR A 151 -16.01 -1.67 -5.04
C TYR A 151 -14.80 -2.57 -4.76
N ALA A 152 -14.34 -2.70 -3.52
CA ALA A 152 -13.16 -3.48 -3.19
C ALA A 152 -13.48 -4.98 -3.10
N VAL A 153 -13.73 -5.60 -4.25
CA VAL A 153 -14.10 -7.02 -4.37
C VAL A 153 -13.03 -7.77 -5.17
N GLY A 154 -12.70 -9.00 -4.74
CA GLY A 154 -11.69 -9.85 -5.39
C GLY A 154 -10.32 -9.16 -5.45
N ASP A 155 -9.60 -9.36 -6.55
CA ASP A 155 -8.21 -8.89 -6.71
C ASP A 155 -8.07 -7.43 -7.21
N ARG A 156 -9.16 -6.69 -7.31
CA ARG A 156 -9.15 -5.33 -7.89
C ARG A 156 -8.83 -4.22 -6.89
N GLY A 157 -8.84 -4.53 -5.58
CA GLY A 157 -8.55 -3.55 -4.54
C GLY A 157 -9.44 -2.30 -4.64
N ALA A 158 -8.83 -1.11 -4.65
CA ALA A 158 -9.55 0.16 -4.82
C ALA A 158 -9.76 0.55 -6.31
N ARG A 159 -9.25 -0.22 -7.27
CA ARG A 159 -9.23 0.16 -8.70
C ARG A 159 -10.61 0.48 -9.27
N ASP A 160 -11.62 -0.27 -8.89
CA ASP A 160 -12.98 -0.05 -9.40
C ASP A 160 -13.60 1.23 -8.83
N LEU A 161 -13.32 1.57 -7.57
CA LEU A 161 -13.71 2.87 -6.99
C LEU A 161 -13.03 4.03 -7.75
N LEU A 162 -11.72 3.92 -8.00
CA LEU A 162 -10.97 4.96 -8.71
C LEU A 162 -11.52 5.22 -10.11
N ARG A 163 -11.96 4.18 -10.81
CA ARG A 163 -12.59 4.28 -12.13
C ARG A 163 -14.02 4.83 -12.09
N ALA A 164 -14.80 4.42 -11.09
CA ALA A 164 -16.19 4.85 -10.95
C ALA A 164 -16.33 6.28 -10.42
N ARG A 165 -15.34 6.77 -9.68
CA ARG A 165 -15.36 8.08 -9.03
C ARG A 165 -14.11 8.92 -9.36
N PRO A 166 -13.88 9.23 -10.65
CA PRO A 166 -12.75 10.07 -11.07
C PRO A 166 -12.83 11.48 -10.46
N ASP A 167 -14.02 11.94 -10.09
CA ASP A 167 -14.26 13.20 -9.39
C ASP A 167 -13.57 13.30 -8.01
N LEU A 168 -13.26 12.17 -7.38
CA LEU A 168 -12.56 12.11 -6.09
C LEU A 168 -11.04 12.01 -6.23
N VAL A 169 -10.54 11.72 -7.45
CA VAL A 169 -9.15 11.30 -7.67
C VAL A 169 -8.30 12.49 -8.14
N VAL A 170 -7.20 12.72 -7.42
CA VAL A 170 -6.10 13.59 -7.86
C VAL A 170 -4.93 12.71 -8.29
N GLU A 171 -4.52 12.82 -9.55
CA GLU A 171 -3.33 12.16 -10.07
C GLU A 171 -2.07 12.94 -9.67
N VAL A 172 -1.07 12.20 -9.16
CA VAL A 172 0.17 12.77 -8.64
C VAL A 172 1.35 12.20 -9.42
N PRO A 173 1.98 12.97 -10.32
CA PRO A 173 3.14 12.52 -11.09
C PRO A 173 4.31 12.10 -10.19
N CYS A 174 4.81 10.87 -10.41
CA CYS A 174 5.86 10.24 -9.63
C CYS A 174 6.93 9.58 -10.50
N ASP A 175 7.10 10.01 -11.75
CA ASP A 175 8.03 9.42 -12.73
C ASP A 175 9.49 9.37 -12.26
N ASP A 176 9.91 10.31 -11.43
CA ASP A 176 11.23 10.42 -10.81
C ASP A 176 11.29 9.84 -9.39
N ALA A 177 10.21 9.21 -8.92
CA ALA A 177 10.06 8.73 -7.54
C ALA A 177 10.04 7.20 -7.43
N GLY A 178 10.87 6.53 -8.19
CA GLY A 178 11.00 5.08 -8.19
C GLY A 178 10.21 4.40 -9.31
N SER A 179 9.95 3.11 -9.16
CA SER A 179 9.25 2.30 -10.15
C SER A 179 8.08 1.53 -9.52
N PRO A 180 6.89 1.54 -10.13
CA PRO A 180 5.72 0.80 -9.67
C PRO A 180 5.70 -0.66 -10.17
N VAL A 181 6.80 -1.18 -10.69
CA VAL A 181 6.88 -2.54 -11.23
C VAL A 181 6.71 -3.56 -10.13
N ASP A 182 5.81 -4.53 -10.37
CA ASP A 182 5.58 -5.65 -9.46
C ASP A 182 6.70 -6.69 -9.59
N VAL A 183 7.15 -7.22 -8.46
CA VAL A 183 8.02 -8.41 -8.40
C VAL A 183 7.14 -9.64 -8.33
N ASP A 184 6.87 -10.26 -9.47
CA ASP A 184 5.98 -11.43 -9.58
C ASP A 184 6.74 -12.76 -9.63
N THR A 185 7.98 -12.72 -10.14
CA THR A 185 8.88 -13.88 -10.26
C THR A 185 10.27 -13.51 -9.74
N PRO A 186 11.13 -14.50 -9.44
CA PRO A 186 12.53 -14.23 -9.06
C PRO A 186 13.30 -13.40 -10.10
N ALA A 187 12.97 -13.52 -11.38
CA ALA A 187 13.63 -12.77 -12.45
C ALA A 187 13.29 -11.26 -12.44
N ASP A 188 12.22 -10.86 -11.77
CA ASP A 188 11.82 -9.44 -11.65
C ASP A 188 12.59 -8.70 -10.55
N LEU A 189 13.37 -9.43 -9.73
CA LEU A 189 14.20 -8.80 -8.71
C LEU A 189 15.38 -8.07 -9.35
N PRO A 190 15.63 -6.81 -9.02
CA PRO A 190 16.83 -6.10 -9.47
C PRO A 190 18.10 -6.81 -8.99
N GLY A 191 18.98 -7.21 -9.91
CA GLY A 191 20.25 -7.86 -9.59
C GLY A 191 20.14 -9.37 -9.32
N ALA A 192 19.05 -10.02 -9.75
CA ALA A 192 18.94 -11.49 -9.78
C ALA A 192 19.75 -12.08 -10.94
#